data_95bf70cdcd9be51e1e7d4b8fd47db042
#
_entry.id   95bf70cdcd9be51e1e7d4b8fd47db042
#
_cell.length_a   1.000
_cell.length_b   1.000
_cell.length_c   1.000
_cell.angle_alpha   90.00
_cell.angle_beta   90.00
_cell.angle_gamma   90.00
#
_symmetry.space_group_name_H-M   'P 1'
#
loop_
_entity.id
_entity.type
_entity.pdbx_description
1 polymer ?
#
loop_
_entity_poly.entity_id
_entity_poly.type
_entity_poly.pdbx_seq_one_letter_code
_entity_poly.pdbx_strand_id
1 'polypeptide(L)'
;SCYSFVNLAKRCIPLMPHGGSLLTVSYMGSQRVTPNYNVMGPVKAALESSVRYLANDLGPDKIRVNAISPGPMKTLAGAVIGGARQVFRATEKNSPLRQNANLEAVGNAALYLLSDSSSSTTGEIIYVDGGYHVMGLPQIENI
;
A
#
# COMPACT_ATOMS: atom_id res chain seq x y z
N SER A 1 -9.14 -8.34 0.94
CA SER A 1 -8.41 -7.14 1.41
C SER A 1 -9.37 -6.07 1.93
N CYS A 2 -10.27 -5.52 1.11
CA CYS A 2 -11.15 -4.43 1.53
C CYS A 2 -12.09 -4.86 2.68
N TYR A 3 -12.92 -5.89 2.48
CA TYR A 3 -13.85 -6.38 3.50
C TYR A 3 -13.14 -6.74 4.81
N SER A 4 -12.05 -7.49 4.75
CA SER A 4 -11.33 -7.93 5.95
C SER A 4 -10.76 -6.76 6.74
N PHE A 5 -10.26 -5.72 6.06
CA PHE A 5 -9.73 -4.53 6.72
C PHE A 5 -10.83 -3.74 7.43
N VAL A 6 -11.94 -3.45 6.74
CA VAL A 6 -13.09 -2.72 7.32
C VAL A 6 -13.69 -3.48 8.50
N ASN A 7 -13.88 -4.80 8.35
CA ASN A 7 -14.42 -5.64 9.43
C ASN A 7 -13.47 -5.71 10.64
N LEU A 8 -12.16 -5.80 10.41
CA LEU A 8 -11.18 -5.80 11.49
C LEU A 8 -11.14 -4.43 12.18
N ALA A 9 -11.12 -3.34 11.43
CA ALA A 9 -11.18 -1.97 11.97
C ALA A 9 -12.38 -1.81 12.91
N LYS A 10 -13.59 -2.18 12.46
CA LYS A 10 -14.79 -2.13 13.28
C LYS A 10 -14.65 -2.87 14.62
N ARG A 11 -13.95 -4.01 14.63
CA ARG A 11 -13.73 -4.81 15.83
C ARG A 11 -12.63 -4.26 16.74
N CYS A 12 -11.64 -3.57 16.17
CA CYS A 12 -10.52 -3.02 16.93
C CYS A 12 -10.87 -1.67 17.60
N ILE A 13 -11.77 -0.87 17.00
CA ILE A 13 -12.14 0.44 17.55
C ILE A 13 -12.50 0.42 19.04
N PRO A 14 -13.33 -0.50 19.55
CA PRO A 14 -13.65 -0.55 20.98
C PRO A 14 -12.44 -0.85 21.88
N LEU A 15 -11.34 -1.35 21.31
CA LEU A 15 -10.10 -1.66 22.02
C LEU A 15 -9.08 -0.51 21.96
N MET A 16 -9.47 0.62 21.35
CA MET A 16 -8.60 1.79 21.12
C MET A 16 -9.18 3.06 21.79
N PRO A 17 -9.50 3.04 23.09
CA PRO A 17 -10.22 4.14 23.75
C PRO A 17 -9.39 5.45 23.86
N HIS A 18 -8.10 5.39 23.61
CA HIS A 18 -7.19 6.53 23.65
C HIS A 18 -6.63 6.94 22.29
N GLY A 19 -7.27 6.46 21.22
CA GLY A 19 -6.78 6.62 19.85
C GLY A 19 -5.82 5.52 19.44
N GLY A 20 -5.16 5.70 18.30
CA GLY A 20 -4.21 4.72 17.78
C GLY A 20 -3.99 4.82 16.28
N SER A 21 -3.49 3.76 15.66
CA SER A 21 -3.20 3.73 14.24
C SER A 21 -3.62 2.38 13.61
N LEU A 22 -4.33 2.46 12.51
CA LEU A 22 -4.68 1.34 11.65
C LEU A 22 -3.88 1.44 10.35
N LEU A 23 -3.27 0.34 9.96
CA LEU A 23 -2.44 0.26 8.75
C LEU A 23 -2.85 -0.93 7.89
N THR A 24 -2.92 -0.71 6.58
CA THR A 24 -3.14 -1.79 5.61
C THR A 24 -2.13 -1.72 4.47
N VAL A 25 -2.11 -2.77 3.63
CA VAL A 25 -1.21 -2.85 2.48
C VAL A 25 -2.03 -2.84 1.20
N SER A 26 -1.81 -1.82 0.37
CA SER A 26 -2.36 -1.69 -0.97
C SER A 26 -1.36 -2.17 -2.05
N TYR A 27 -1.59 -1.78 -3.28
CA TYR A 27 -0.71 -2.01 -4.41
C TYR A 27 -1.08 -1.05 -5.54
N MET A 28 -0.11 -0.63 -6.35
CA MET A 28 -0.30 0.33 -7.45
C MET A 28 -1.40 -0.06 -8.45
N GLY A 29 -1.78 -1.34 -8.49
CA GLY A 29 -2.91 -1.83 -9.29
C GLY A 29 -4.28 -1.24 -8.90
N SER A 30 -4.36 -0.51 -7.80
CA SER A 30 -5.53 0.32 -7.42
C SER A 30 -5.74 1.50 -8.35
N GLN A 31 -4.66 2.05 -8.91
CA GLN A 31 -4.68 3.28 -9.72
C GLN A 31 -4.27 3.06 -11.18
N ARG A 32 -3.49 2.03 -11.46
CA ARG A 32 -2.97 1.70 -12.79
C ARG A 32 -3.23 0.23 -13.09
N VAL A 33 -3.51 -0.07 -14.34
CA VAL A 33 -3.68 -1.46 -14.77
C VAL A 33 -2.35 -2.19 -14.67
N THR A 34 -2.36 -3.26 -13.88
CA THR A 34 -1.26 -4.23 -13.84
C THR A 34 -1.74 -5.50 -14.52
N PRO A 35 -1.09 -5.96 -15.59
CA PRO A 35 -1.47 -7.20 -16.28
C PRO A 35 -1.57 -8.38 -15.30
N ASN A 36 -2.60 -9.22 -15.48
CA ASN A 36 -2.90 -10.39 -14.64
C ASN A 36 -3.27 -10.10 -13.18
N TYR A 37 -3.40 -8.84 -12.78
CA TYR A 37 -3.85 -8.50 -11.43
C TYR A 37 -5.37 -8.59 -11.27
N ASN A 38 -6.09 -8.49 -12.39
CA ASN A 38 -7.54 -8.76 -12.53
C ASN A 38 -8.40 -8.03 -11.49
N VAL A 39 -9.30 -8.75 -10.86
CA VAL A 39 -10.24 -8.23 -9.84
C VAL A 39 -9.52 -7.61 -8.62
N MET A 40 -8.27 -7.96 -8.38
CA MET A 40 -7.51 -7.37 -7.26
C MET A 40 -7.25 -5.87 -7.45
N GLY A 41 -7.19 -5.37 -8.69
CA GLY A 41 -7.12 -3.93 -8.96
C GLY A 41 -8.30 -3.17 -8.36
N PRO A 42 -9.55 -3.45 -8.78
CA PRO A 42 -10.74 -2.88 -8.16
C PRO A 42 -10.84 -3.09 -6.65
N VAL A 43 -10.45 -4.25 -6.12
CA VAL A 43 -10.44 -4.51 -4.68
C VAL A 43 -9.45 -3.60 -3.95
N LYS A 44 -8.27 -3.34 -4.52
CA LYS A 44 -7.30 -2.40 -3.92
C LYS A 44 -7.75 -0.95 -4.03
N ALA A 45 -8.43 -0.57 -5.10
CA ALA A 45 -9.04 0.76 -5.22
C ALA A 45 -10.12 0.97 -4.13
N ALA A 46 -10.98 -0.02 -3.92
CA ALA A 46 -11.97 -0.02 -2.84
C ALA A 46 -11.31 0.05 -1.45
N LEU A 47 -10.19 -0.67 -1.24
CA LEU A 47 -9.43 -0.61 0.01
C LEU A 47 -8.87 0.79 0.26
N GLU A 48 -8.26 1.43 -0.73
CA GLU A 48 -7.71 2.80 -0.60
C GLU A 48 -8.80 3.84 -0.36
N SER A 49 -9.95 3.68 -1.01
CA SER A 49 -11.12 4.51 -0.70
C SER A 49 -11.58 4.31 0.75
N SER A 50 -11.64 3.05 1.22
CA SER A 50 -12.02 2.75 2.62
C SER A 50 -11.03 3.34 3.62
N VAL A 51 -9.73 3.40 3.31
CA VAL A 51 -8.72 4.07 4.16
C VAL A 51 -9.08 5.54 4.36
N ARG A 52 -9.41 6.26 3.29
CA ARG A 52 -9.78 7.68 3.37
C ARG A 52 -11.06 7.94 4.15
N TYR A 53 -12.10 7.13 3.92
CA TYR A 53 -13.35 7.27 4.66
C TYR A 53 -13.20 6.90 6.15
N LEU A 54 -12.51 5.81 6.46
CA LEU A 54 -12.21 5.44 7.85
C LEU A 54 -11.34 6.48 8.55
N ALA A 55 -10.39 7.11 7.85
CA ALA A 55 -9.59 8.19 8.41
C ALA A 55 -10.45 9.40 8.82
N ASN A 56 -11.45 9.76 8.00
CA ASN A 56 -12.42 10.80 8.34
C ASN A 56 -13.30 10.39 9.53
N ASP A 57 -13.87 9.20 9.47
CA ASP A 57 -14.85 8.75 10.45
C ASP A 57 -14.23 8.51 11.85
N LEU A 58 -12.98 8.04 11.89
CA LEU A 58 -12.28 7.69 13.14
C LEU A 58 -11.36 8.80 13.66
N GLY A 59 -11.15 9.85 12.87
CA GLY A 59 -10.33 11.00 13.25
C GLY A 59 -10.75 11.65 14.57
N PRO A 60 -12.05 11.90 14.83
CA PRO A 60 -12.53 12.44 16.12
C PRO A 60 -12.12 11.58 17.33
N ASP A 61 -11.97 10.26 17.14
CA ASP A 61 -11.51 9.31 18.17
C ASP A 61 -9.97 9.22 18.24
N LYS A 62 -9.24 10.10 17.52
CA LYS A 62 -7.78 10.12 17.43
C LYS A 62 -7.19 8.82 16.86
N ILE A 63 -7.94 8.11 16.02
CA ILE A 63 -7.47 6.91 15.32
C ILE A 63 -7.08 7.32 13.90
N ARG A 64 -5.81 7.13 13.57
CA ARG A 64 -5.27 7.35 12.23
C ARG A 64 -5.42 6.10 11.37
N VAL A 65 -5.69 6.26 10.10
CA VAL A 65 -5.87 5.15 9.16
C VAL A 65 -5.08 5.43 7.90
N ASN A 66 -4.11 4.58 7.59
CA ASN A 66 -3.23 4.75 6.44
C ASN A 66 -3.00 3.43 5.71
N ALA A 67 -2.42 3.51 4.53
CA ALA A 67 -1.95 2.35 3.78
C ALA A 67 -0.53 2.53 3.26
N ILE A 68 0.17 1.41 3.06
CA ILE A 68 1.42 1.36 2.30
C ILE A 68 1.11 0.67 0.97
N SER A 69 1.59 1.25 -0.13
CA SER A 69 1.59 0.66 -1.46
C SER A 69 3.02 0.27 -1.84
N PRO A 70 3.45 -0.95 -1.52
CA PRO A 70 4.80 -1.39 -1.85
C PRO A 70 4.93 -1.72 -3.33
N GLY A 71 6.15 -1.61 -3.86
CA GLY A 71 6.51 -2.20 -5.13
C GLY A 71 6.48 -3.73 -5.10
N PRO A 72 6.71 -4.39 -6.23
CA PRO A 72 6.77 -5.85 -6.26
C PRO A 72 7.84 -6.39 -5.31
N MET A 73 7.45 -7.37 -4.50
CA MET A 73 8.33 -8.09 -3.57
C MET A 73 8.24 -9.59 -3.80
N LYS A 74 9.30 -10.31 -3.48
CA LYS A 74 9.32 -11.78 -3.52
C LYS A 74 8.57 -12.34 -2.30
N THR A 75 7.25 -12.53 -2.45
CA THR A 75 6.38 -13.09 -1.42
C THR A 75 5.61 -14.29 -1.94
N LEU A 76 5.09 -15.13 -1.06
CA LEU A 76 4.22 -16.26 -1.44
C LEU A 76 2.98 -15.78 -2.20
N ALA A 77 2.37 -14.69 -1.76
CA ALA A 77 1.21 -14.09 -2.43
C ALA A 77 1.55 -13.57 -3.84
N GLY A 78 2.72 -12.97 -4.00
CA GLY A 78 3.22 -12.51 -5.30
C GLY A 78 3.53 -13.65 -6.27
N ALA A 79 3.97 -14.80 -5.78
CA ALA A 79 4.32 -15.94 -6.61
C ALA A 79 3.12 -16.56 -7.34
N VAL A 80 1.91 -16.35 -6.84
CA VAL A 80 0.66 -16.87 -7.45
C VAL A 80 0.20 -16.01 -8.64
N ILE A 81 0.70 -14.77 -8.75
CA ILE A 81 0.35 -13.86 -9.84
C ILE A 81 1.12 -14.24 -11.10
N GLY A 82 0.39 -14.56 -12.19
CA GLY A 82 1.03 -14.85 -13.48
C GLY A 82 1.89 -13.70 -13.96
N GLY A 83 3.16 -13.98 -14.32
CA GLY A 83 4.10 -12.95 -14.75
C GLY A 83 4.79 -12.17 -13.63
N ALA A 84 4.66 -12.56 -12.35
CA ALA A 84 5.24 -11.85 -11.21
C ALA A 84 6.75 -11.59 -11.34
N ARG A 85 7.49 -12.57 -11.89
CA ARG A 85 8.95 -12.42 -12.11
C ARG A 85 9.26 -11.35 -13.16
N GLN A 86 8.47 -11.28 -14.23
CA GLN A 86 8.61 -10.26 -15.28
C GLN A 86 8.28 -8.88 -14.74
N VAL A 87 7.19 -8.75 -13.98
CA VAL A 87 6.81 -7.49 -13.32
C VAL A 87 7.90 -7.06 -12.36
N PHE A 88 8.44 -7.96 -11.53
CA PHE A 88 9.52 -7.66 -10.59
C PHE A 88 10.75 -7.08 -11.32
N ARG A 89 11.20 -7.74 -12.40
CA ARG A 89 12.36 -7.28 -13.18
C ARG A 89 12.10 -5.96 -13.90
N ALA A 90 10.91 -5.80 -14.49
CA ALA A 90 10.54 -4.57 -15.20
C ALA A 90 10.49 -3.38 -14.23
N THR A 91 9.89 -3.56 -13.06
CA THR A 91 9.82 -2.50 -12.04
C THR A 91 11.22 -2.13 -11.54
N GLU A 92 12.06 -3.13 -11.24
CA GLU A 92 13.44 -2.89 -10.81
C GLU A 92 14.25 -2.06 -11.81
N LYS A 93 14.15 -2.39 -13.10
CA LYS A 93 14.86 -1.68 -14.17
C LYS A 93 14.35 -0.27 -14.44
N ASN A 94 13.04 -0.05 -14.25
CA ASN A 94 12.37 1.18 -14.67
C ASN A 94 12.03 2.13 -13.51
N SER A 95 12.16 1.71 -12.26
CA SER A 95 11.96 2.63 -11.13
C SER A 95 13.06 3.70 -11.08
N PRO A 96 12.79 4.91 -10.62
CA PRO A 96 13.81 5.96 -10.44
C PRO A 96 15.04 5.50 -9.65
N LEU A 97 14.84 4.73 -8.58
CA LEU A 97 15.94 4.22 -7.76
C LEU A 97 16.58 2.93 -8.31
N ARG A 98 16.11 2.40 -9.47
CA ARG A 98 16.60 1.13 -10.05
C ARG A 98 16.55 -0.04 -9.07
N GLN A 99 15.59 -0.02 -8.19
CA GLN A 99 15.39 -1.07 -7.19
C GLN A 99 13.89 -1.29 -6.89
N ASN A 100 13.55 -2.48 -6.48
CA ASN A 100 12.24 -2.79 -5.92
C ASN A 100 12.20 -2.52 -4.41
N ALA A 101 10.99 -2.50 -3.86
CA ALA A 101 10.80 -2.53 -2.42
C ALA A 101 11.42 -3.79 -1.79
N ASN A 102 11.91 -3.66 -0.57
CA ASN A 102 12.28 -4.78 0.27
C ASN A 102 11.48 -4.73 1.59
N LEU A 103 11.51 -5.82 2.34
CA LEU A 103 10.73 -5.94 3.58
C LEU A 103 11.15 -4.92 4.64
N GLU A 104 12.43 -4.57 4.69
CA GLU A 104 12.95 -3.58 5.64
C GLU A 104 12.40 -2.17 5.34
N ALA A 105 12.44 -1.74 4.09
CA ALA A 105 11.90 -0.45 3.67
C ALA A 105 10.38 -0.34 3.96
N VAL A 106 9.64 -1.41 3.69
CA VAL A 106 8.20 -1.47 4.01
C VAL A 106 7.98 -1.47 5.52
N GLY A 107 8.81 -2.21 6.27
CA GLY A 107 8.77 -2.23 7.74
C GLY A 107 9.05 -0.86 8.35
N ASN A 108 10.03 -0.12 7.83
CA ASN A 108 10.36 1.23 8.30
C ASN A 108 9.22 2.23 8.01
N ALA A 109 8.59 2.13 6.83
CA ALA A 109 7.40 2.94 6.54
C ALA A 109 6.21 2.59 7.45
N ALA A 110 6.03 1.29 7.76
CA ALA A 110 5.03 0.84 8.71
C ALA A 110 5.32 1.36 10.14
N LEU A 111 6.56 1.31 10.57
CA LEU A 111 6.99 1.86 11.87
C LEU A 111 6.67 3.34 11.98
N TYR A 112 6.99 4.14 10.94
CA TYR A 112 6.60 5.55 10.89
C TYR A 112 5.09 5.72 11.05
N LEU A 113 4.28 5.03 10.24
CA LEU A 113 2.83 5.19 10.23
C LEU A 113 2.14 4.69 11.51
N LEU A 114 2.72 3.73 12.20
CA LEU A 114 2.18 3.17 13.44
C LEU A 114 2.66 3.91 14.69
N SER A 115 3.72 4.70 14.60
CA SER A 115 4.28 5.47 15.72
C SER A 115 3.73 6.90 15.79
N ASP A 116 4.02 7.59 16.89
CA ASP A 116 3.65 9.00 17.10
C ASP A 116 4.37 9.97 16.15
N SER A 117 5.44 9.52 15.48
CA SER A 117 6.13 10.30 14.44
C SER A 117 5.20 10.69 13.28
N SER A 118 4.10 9.97 13.10
CA SER A 118 3.08 10.25 12.10
C SER A 118 1.77 10.78 12.68
N SER A 119 1.83 11.47 13.82
CA SER A 119 0.66 11.97 14.57
C SER A 119 -0.29 12.86 13.77
N SER A 120 0.18 13.51 12.72
CA SER A 120 -0.62 14.34 11.80
C SER A 120 -0.83 13.69 10.42
N THR A 121 -0.57 12.38 10.27
CA THR A 121 -0.69 11.66 9.00
C THR A 121 -1.84 10.65 9.08
N THR A 122 -2.91 10.90 8.33
CA THR A 122 -4.07 9.99 8.22
C THR A 122 -4.71 10.10 6.83
N GLY A 123 -5.32 9.03 6.35
CA GLY A 123 -5.94 8.97 5.02
C GLY A 123 -4.94 8.76 3.87
N GLU A 124 -3.67 8.57 4.18
CA GLU A 124 -2.58 8.51 3.19
C GLU A 124 -2.31 7.11 2.66
N ILE A 125 -1.88 7.07 1.41
CA ILE A 125 -1.35 5.87 0.75
C ILE A 125 0.12 6.15 0.43
N ILE A 126 1.03 5.63 1.24
CA ILE A 126 2.47 5.86 1.08
C ILE A 126 3.06 4.81 0.13
N TYR A 127 3.70 5.27 -0.93
CA TYR A 127 4.39 4.41 -1.88
C TYR A 127 5.79 4.06 -1.39
N VAL A 128 6.10 2.77 -1.39
CA VAL A 128 7.43 2.21 -1.10
C VAL A 128 7.79 1.30 -2.27
N ASP A 129 8.20 1.89 -3.40
CA ASP A 129 8.33 1.19 -4.68
C ASP A 129 9.51 1.67 -5.54
N GLY A 130 10.48 2.33 -4.92
CA GLY A 130 11.62 2.91 -5.63
C GLY A 130 11.23 4.09 -6.55
N GLY A 131 10.02 4.65 -6.38
CA GLY A 131 9.48 5.73 -7.19
C GLY A 131 8.78 5.24 -8.47
N TYR A 132 8.56 3.94 -8.65
CA TYR A 132 7.98 3.42 -9.89
C TYR A 132 6.58 3.99 -10.19
N HIS A 133 5.78 4.29 -9.19
CA HIS A 133 4.43 4.84 -9.35
C HIS A 133 4.38 6.19 -10.09
N VAL A 134 5.45 6.99 -10.07
CA VAL A 134 5.49 8.28 -10.77
C VAL A 134 5.84 8.15 -12.25
N MET A 135 6.30 6.95 -12.69
CA MET A 135 6.75 6.74 -14.06
C MET A 135 5.55 6.62 -15.01
N GLY A 136 5.56 7.43 -16.07
CA GLY A 136 4.60 7.33 -17.17
C GLY A 136 5.05 6.37 -18.28
N LEU A 137 6.37 6.25 -18.47
CA LEU A 137 7.01 5.39 -19.49
C LEU A 137 8.19 4.63 -18.87
N PRO A 138 8.60 3.51 -19.47
CA PRO A 138 9.86 2.87 -19.12
C PRO A 138 11.05 3.82 -19.27
N GLN A 139 12.17 3.50 -18.67
CA GLN A 139 13.43 4.21 -18.92
C GLN A 139 13.83 4.01 -20.38
N ILE A 140 14.45 5.03 -20.99
CA ILE A 140 14.79 5.02 -22.43
C ILE A 140 15.64 3.81 -22.80
N GLU A 141 16.60 3.44 -21.95
CA GLU A 141 17.46 2.27 -22.14
C GLU A 141 16.73 0.93 -22.07
N ASN A 142 15.44 0.90 -21.71
CA ASN A 142 14.60 -0.29 -21.58
C ASN A 142 13.43 -0.31 -22.60
N ILE A 143 13.42 0.63 -23.57
CA ILE A 143 12.53 0.65 -24.72
C ILE A 143 13.26 0.02 -25.95
#